data_c02c1f2bf7a9a0cbad94d2b88c9b19a9
#
_entry.id   c02c1f2bf7a9a0cbad94d2b88c9b19a9
#
_cell.length_a   1.000
_cell.length_b   1.000
_cell.length_c   1.000
_cell.angle_alpha   90.00
_cell.angle_beta   90.00
_cell.angle_gamma   90.00
#
_symmetry.space_group_name_H-M   'P 1'
#
loop_
_entity.id
_entity.type
_entity.pdbx_description
1 polymer ?
#
loop_
_entity_poly.entity_id
_entity_poly.type
_entity_poly.pdbx_seq_one_letter_code
_entity_poly.pdbx_strand_id
1 'polypeptide(L)'
;MIIIILIACDRMCPAYITYLGDCAQAGEYEYESDLYNVENNAISYRRQRNDAEMLPFYFLLHLPTNRDESIFILQRFKQFGIKSLMSKNFRSFFIMDLSDFELEIKNLIPEYIVNYYLRSGKVKKITFTKYGLPSDFAETIGDHEEEDFTTELSVHARPNKEIPIIGPILNCRQRNEDLSSLFSFDDFDYNTIRMEVKIGNNKRMVDFSNLYKLRAYFDITEDITIGDNGHPTFESIDRVARELLQEIREAIYI
;
A
#
# COMPACT_ATOMS: atom_id res chain seq x y z
N MET A 1 -3.45 -0.85 -5.47
CA MET A 1 -2.81 -0.62 -4.18
C MET A 1 -3.83 -0.77 -3.06
N ILE A 2 -3.46 -1.36 -1.96
CA ILE A 2 -4.34 -1.59 -0.80
C ILE A 2 -3.78 -0.86 0.42
N ILE A 3 -4.68 -0.28 1.22
CA ILE A 3 -4.39 0.32 2.54
C ILE A 3 -5.00 -0.57 3.60
N ILE A 4 -4.27 -0.79 4.69
CA ILE A 4 -4.74 -1.54 5.83
C ILE A 4 -4.89 -0.62 7.03
N ILE A 5 -6.02 -0.76 7.72
CA ILE A 5 -6.36 0.02 8.91
C ILE A 5 -6.71 -0.96 10.03
N LEU A 6 -6.18 -0.69 11.21
CA LEU A 6 -6.63 -1.32 12.45
C LEU A 6 -7.78 -0.48 13.02
N ILE A 7 -8.86 -1.16 13.38
CA ILE A 7 -10.00 -0.57 14.06
C ILE A 7 -10.08 -1.23 15.43
N ALA A 8 -9.88 -0.46 16.49
CA ALA A 8 -10.05 -0.93 17.86
C ALA A 8 -11.36 -0.41 18.45
N CYS A 9 -12.04 -1.26 19.21
CA CYS A 9 -13.26 -0.96 19.94
C CYS A 9 -13.15 -1.50 21.36
N ASP A 10 -13.41 -0.70 22.37
CA ASP A 10 -13.20 -1.03 23.80
C ASP A 10 -14.06 -2.19 24.33
N ARG A 11 -15.02 -2.68 23.58
CA ARG A 11 -15.88 -3.82 23.96
C ARG A 11 -16.13 -4.72 22.77
N MET A 12 -16.08 -6.02 23.01
CA MET A 12 -16.42 -7.03 22.01
C MET A 12 -17.86 -6.84 21.51
N CYS A 13 -18.01 -6.46 20.26
CA CYS A 13 -19.30 -6.55 19.58
C CYS A 13 -19.57 -8.04 19.26
N PRO A 14 -20.72 -8.60 19.63
CA PRO A 14 -21.08 -9.95 19.21
C PRO A 14 -21.36 -9.93 17.70
N ALA A 15 -20.31 -10.08 16.90
CA ALA A 15 -20.43 -10.11 15.45
C ALA A 15 -20.65 -11.56 15.00
N TYR A 16 -21.78 -11.82 14.37
CA TYR A 16 -22.06 -13.07 13.66
C TYR A 16 -21.35 -13.13 12.28
N ILE A 17 -20.82 -12.01 11.81
CA ILE A 17 -20.12 -11.89 10.52
C ILE A 17 -18.64 -11.69 10.82
N THR A 18 -17.80 -12.67 10.43
CA THR A 18 -16.34 -12.59 10.60
C THR A 18 -15.64 -11.86 9.46
N TYR A 19 -16.26 -11.81 8.27
CA TYR A 19 -15.72 -11.16 7.07
C TYR A 19 -16.83 -10.49 6.27
N LEU A 20 -16.58 -9.27 5.82
CA LEU A 20 -17.40 -8.55 4.86
C LEU A 20 -16.51 -7.96 3.79
N GLY A 21 -16.58 -8.51 2.58
CA GLY A 21 -15.91 -7.95 1.39
C GLY A 21 -16.95 -7.48 0.39
N ASP A 22 -16.82 -6.25 -0.11
CA ASP A 22 -17.74 -5.66 -1.07
C ASP A 22 -17.08 -4.48 -1.80
N CYS A 23 -17.82 -3.83 -2.72
CA CYS A 23 -17.41 -2.64 -3.42
C CYS A 23 -18.27 -1.44 -3.04
N ALA A 24 -17.62 -0.34 -2.69
CA ALA A 24 -18.24 0.96 -2.51
C ALA A 24 -17.97 1.85 -3.72
N GLN A 25 -18.95 2.66 -4.12
CA GLN A 25 -18.74 3.69 -5.13
C GLN A 25 -18.49 5.03 -4.45
N ALA A 26 -17.46 5.74 -4.89
CA ALA A 26 -17.15 7.07 -4.41
C ALA A 26 -16.65 7.94 -5.56
N GLY A 27 -16.95 9.23 -5.52
CA GLY A 27 -16.55 10.14 -6.57
C GLY A 27 -16.52 11.59 -6.09
N GLU A 28 -15.91 12.44 -6.89
CA GLU A 28 -15.84 13.87 -6.66
C GLU A 28 -16.87 14.60 -7.54
N TYR A 29 -17.43 15.68 -7.02
CA TYR A 29 -18.38 16.54 -7.72
C TYR A 29 -18.07 18.02 -7.39
N GLU A 30 -18.93 18.97 -7.81
CA GLU A 30 -18.82 20.42 -7.60
C GLU A 30 -17.84 21.17 -8.52
N TYR A 31 -17.32 20.52 -9.57
CA TYR A 31 -16.52 21.20 -10.59
C TYR A 31 -16.93 20.78 -12.01
N GLU A 32 -16.67 21.66 -12.96
CA GLU A 32 -16.90 21.42 -14.38
C GLU A 32 -15.61 20.91 -15.03
N SER A 33 -15.74 19.98 -15.97
CA SER A 33 -14.62 19.46 -16.79
C SER A 33 -15.12 18.89 -18.11
N ASP A 34 -14.25 18.88 -19.10
CA ASP A 34 -14.53 18.24 -20.37
C ASP A 34 -13.93 16.82 -20.39
N LEU A 35 -14.75 15.82 -20.69
CA LEU A 35 -14.29 14.47 -20.98
C LEU A 35 -13.94 14.39 -22.47
N TYR A 36 -12.67 14.17 -22.74
CA TYR A 36 -12.12 14.19 -24.08
C TYR A 36 -11.92 12.76 -24.60
N ASN A 37 -12.50 12.49 -25.77
CA ASN A 37 -12.25 11.22 -26.45
C ASN A 37 -10.93 11.32 -27.22
N VAL A 38 -9.95 10.52 -26.80
CA VAL A 38 -8.58 10.52 -27.34
C VAL A 38 -8.52 9.98 -28.77
N GLU A 39 -9.42 9.07 -29.16
CA GLU A 39 -9.46 8.48 -30.49
C GLU A 39 -10.00 9.45 -31.54
N ASN A 40 -11.07 10.17 -31.19
CA ASN A 40 -11.76 11.09 -32.09
C ASN A 40 -11.23 12.53 -31.96
N ASN A 41 -10.32 12.80 -31.02
CA ASN A 41 -9.79 14.13 -30.73
C ASN A 41 -10.89 15.18 -30.49
N ALA A 42 -11.93 14.83 -29.73
CA ALA A 42 -13.11 15.67 -29.51
C ALA A 42 -13.65 15.54 -28.07
N ILE A 43 -14.36 16.57 -27.60
CA ILE A 43 -15.07 16.51 -26.33
C ILE A 43 -16.26 15.56 -26.50
N SER A 44 -16.28 14.47 -25.71
CA SER A 44 -17.39 13.51 -25.69
C SER A 44 -18.49 13.89 -24.71
N TYR A 45 -18.14 14.56 -23.61
CA TYR A 45 -19.08 14.99 -22.59
C TYR A 45 -18.53 16.18 -21.81
N ARG A 46 -19.40 17.15 -21.51
CA ARG A 46 -19.10 18.28 -20.61
C ARG A 46 -19.74 18.02 -19.25
N ARG A 47 -18.93 17.63 -18.31
CA ARG A 47 -19.33 17.38 -16.93
C ARG A 47 -19.81 18.67 -16.28
N GLN A 48 -21.00 18.63 -15.70
CA GLN A 48 -21.57 19.71 -14.94
C GLN A 48 -21.19 19.60 -13.47
N ARG A 49 -21.36 20.68 -12.71
CA ARG A 49 -21.02 20.70 -11.27
C ARG A 49 -21.76 19.64 -10.44
N ASN A 50 -22.94 19.22 -10.87
CA ASN A 50 -23.75 18.19 -10.20
C ASN A 50 -23.43 16.76 -10.65
N ASP A 51 -22.55 16.60 -11.62
CA ASP A 51 -22.12 15.26 -12.07
C ASP A 51 -21.00 14.75 -11.19
N ALA A 52 -21.07 13.49 -10.75
CA ALA A 52 -20.03 12.83 -10.00
C ALA A 52 -19.37 11.74 -10.87
N GLU A 53 -18.03 11.72 -10.91
CA GLU A 53 -17.29 10.62 -11.48
C GLU A 53 -17.17 9.50 -10.44
N MET A 54 -18.04 8.50 -10.53
CA MET A 54 -18.10 7.40 -9.55
C MET A 54 -17.11 6.30 -9.89
N LEU A 55 -16.18 6.04 -8.99
CA LEU A 55 -15.20 4.96 -9.08
C LEU A 55 -15.55 3.84 -8.11
N PRO A 56 -15.46 2.57 -8.52
CA PRO A 56 -15.62 1.44 -7.60
C PRO A 56 -14.36 1.24 -6.76
N PHE A 57 -14.54 1.04 -5.46
CA PHE A 57 -13.48 0.74 -4.52
C PHE A 57 -13.83 -0.52 -3.73
N TYR A 58 -12.97 -1.51 -3.79
CA TYR A 58 -13.09 -2.71 -2.97
C TYR A 58 -12.72 -2.42 -1.51
N PHE A 59 -13.41 -3.09 -0.59
CA PHE A 59 -13.04 -3.14 0.82
C PHE A 59 -13.26 -4.54 1.40
N LEU A 60 -12.48 -4.87 2.42
CA LEU A 60 -12.63 -6.09 3.21
C LEU A 60 -12.51 -5.75 4.69
N LEU A 61 -13.56 -5.99 5.45
CA LEU A 61 -13.61 -5.86 6.90
C LEU A 61 -13.54 -7.24 7.54
N HIS A 62 -12.60 -7.46 8.44
CA HIS A 62 -12.48 -8.65 9.27
C HIS A 62 -12.77 -8.28 10.71
N LEU A 63 -13.80 -8.91 11.28
CA LEU A 63 -14.25 -8.75 12.66
C LEU A 63 -13.98 -10.05 13.43
N PRO A 64 -12.89 -10.15 14.19
CA PRO A 64 -12.62 -11.34 14.99
C PRO A 64 -13.58 -11.41 16.18
N THR A 65 -14.05 -12.62 16.52
CA THR A 65 -15.03 -12.81 17.61
C THR A 65 -14.45 -12.66 19.03
N ASN A 66 -13.13 -12.73 19.17
CA ASN A 66 -12.46 -12.79 20.48
C ASN A 66 -11.43 -11.67 20.67
N ARG A 67 -11.55 -10.55 19.96
CA ARG A 67 -10.59 -9.44 20.02
C ARG A 67 -11.28 -8.10 19.85
N ASP A 68 -10.73 -7.10 20.45
CA ASP A 68 -11.19 -5.71 20.37
C ASP A 68 -10.70 -5.02 19.08
N GLU A 69 -9.78 -5.65 18.36
CA GLU A 69 -9.17 -5.09 17.16
C GLU A 69 -9.69 -5.80 15.89
N SER A 70 -10.06 -5.00 14.92
CA SER A 70 -10.55 -5.43 13.60
C SER A 70 -9.62 -4.94 12.50
N ILE A 71 -9.52 -5.68 11.42
CA ILE A 71 -8.68 -5.32 10.28
C ILE A 71 -9.58 -4.85 9.14
N PHE A 72 -9.28 -3.67 8.61
CA PHE A 72 -9.99 -3.09 7.49
C PHE A 72 -9.06 -2.84 6.33
N ILE A 73 -9.28 -3.55 5.23
CA ILE A 73 -8.50 -3.47 3.99
C ILE A 73 -9.28 -2.62 3.00
N LEU A 74 -8.65 -1.60 2.45
CA LEU A 74 -9.27 -0.64 1.54
C LEU A 74 -8.47 -0.54 0.24
N GLN A 75 -9.15 -0.62 -0.88
CA GLN A 75 -8.54 -0.34 -2.18
C GLN A 75 -8.20 1.16 -2.30
N ARG A 76 -7.07 1.42 -2.95
CA ARG A 76 -6.70 2.72 -3.51
C ARG A 76 -6.39 2.55 -4.99
N PHE A 77 -6.98 3.40 -5.81
CA PHE A 77 -6.78 3.43 -7.26
C PHE A 77 -6.16 4.76 -7.65
N LYS A 78 -4.92 4.73 -8.16
CA LYS A 78 -4.12 5.95 -8.44
C LYS A 78 -4.04 6.85 -7.20
N GLN A 79 -4.46 8.12 -7.31
CA GLN A 79 -4.55 9.07 -6.19
C GLN A 79 -5.83 8.94 -5.36
N PHE A 80 -6.83 8.22 -5.86
CA PHE A 80 -8.15 8.12 -5.24
C PHE A 80 -8.22 6.98 -4.23
N GLY A 81 -8.94 7.20 -3.13
CA GLY A 81 -9.17 6.19 -2.11
C GLY A 81 -10.28 6.59 -1.15
N ILE A 82 -10.93 5.59 -0.57
CA ILE A 82 -12.13 5.77 0.27
C ILE A 82 -11.83 5.82 1.78
N LYS A 83 -10.55 5.80 2.20
CA LYS A 83 -10.20 5.75 3.62
C LYS A 83 -10.85 6.85 4.45
N SER A 84 -10.73 8.11 4.02
CA SER A 84 -11.27 9.26 4.75
C SER A 84 -12.80 9.20 4.84
N LEU A 85 -13.45 8.84 3.73
CA LEU A 85 -14.90 8.68 3.65
C LEU A 85 -15.40 7.58 4.59
N MET A 86 -14.79 6.39 4.52
CA MET A 86 -15.14 5.25 5.36
C MET A 86 -14.89 5.54 6.84
N SER A 87 -13.73 6.14 7.17
CA SER A 87 -13.42 6.50 8.56
C SER A 87 -14.43 7.51 9.14
N LYS A 88 -14.86 8.50 8.34
CA LYS A 88 -15.87 9.47 8.73
C LYS A 88 -17.22 8.78 8.98
N ASN A 89 -17.66 7.93 8.07
CA ASN A 89 -18.93 7.22 8.17
C ASN A 89 -18.96 6.26 9.36
N PHE A 90 -17.89 5.50 9.59
CA PHE A 90 -17.79 4.65 10.78
C PHE A 90 -17.86 5.44 12.08
N ARG A 91 -17.11 6.55 12.19
CA ARG A 91 -17.18 7.42 13.38
C ARG A 91 -18.57 7.96 13.60
N SER A 92 -19.25 8.43 12.54
CA SER A 92 -20.62 8.93 12.63
C SER A 92 -21.60 7.86 13.09
N PHE A 93 -21.50 6.65 12.54
CA PHE A 93 -22.31 5.49 12.96
C PHE A 93 -22.09 5.15 14.44
N PHE A 94 -20.84 5.05 14.88
CA PHE A 94 -20.54 4.76 16.29
C PHE A 94 -21.07 5.83 17.24
N ILE A 95 -20.98 7.11 16.89
CA ILE A 95 -21.54 8.18 17.72
C ILE A 95 -23.05 8.12 17.81
N MET A 96 -23.74 7.77 16.71
CA MET A 96 -25.20 7.78 16.65
C MET A 96 -25.84 6.50 17.22
N ASP A 97 -25.27 5.34 16.92
CA ASP A 97 -25.90 4.04 17.19
C ASP A 97 -25.19 3.24 18.28
N LEU A 98 -23.93 3.56 18.59
CA LEU A 98 -23.08 2.83 19.51
C LEU A 98 -22.30 3.78 20.44
N SER A 99 -23.00 4.77 21.03
CA SER A 99 -22.39 5.84 21.84
C SER A 99 -21.60 5.35 23.07
N ASP A 100 -21.85 4.11 23.52
CA ASP A 100 -21.14 3.49 24.66
C ASP A 100 -19.78 2.88 24.27
N PHE A 101 -19.41 2.96 22.98
CA PHE A 101 -18.18 2.40 22.47
C PHE A 101 -17.27 3.51 21.96
N GLU A 102 -15.98 3.43 22.28
CA GLU A 102 -14.94 4.27 21.70
C GLU A 102 -14.36 3.58 20.46
N LEU A 103 -14.39 4.29 19.31
CA LEU A 103 -13.85 3.81 18.05
C LEU A 103 -12.51 4.46 17.75
N GLU A 104 -11.44 3.69 17.81
CA GLU A 104 -10.13 4.12 17.37
C GLU A 104 -9.80 3.55 15.97
N ILE A 105 -9.41 4.42 15.03
CA ILE A 105 -9.01 4.03 13.68
C ILE A 105 -7.56 4.42 13.46
N LYS A 106 -6.68 3.43 13.40
CA LYS A 106 -5.24 3.61 13.18
C LYS A 106 -4.82 2.99 11.85
N ASN A 107 -3.80 3.56 11.22
CA ASN A 107 -3.08 2.79 10.21
C ASN A 107 -2.43 1.59 10.89
N LEU A 108 -2.50 0.43 10.26
CA LEU A 108 -1.77 -0.71 10.74
C LEU A 108 -0.28 -0.35 10.80
N ILE A 109 0.34 -0.57 11.96
CA ILE A 109 1.74 -0.23 12.16
C ILE A 109 2.58 -1.17 11.28
N PRO A 110 3.35 -0.62 10.35
CA PRO A 110 4.14 -1.41 9.39
C PRO A 110 5.14 -2.34 10.05
N GLU A 111 5.52 -2.07 11.28
CA GLU A 111 6.56 -2.79 12.00
C GLU A 111 6.29 -4.29 12.16
N TYR A 112 5.07 -4.66 12.49
CA TYR A 112 4.69 -6.08 12.60
C TYR A 112 4.74 -6.78 11.24
N ILE A 113 4.26 -6.13 10.19
CA ILE A 113 4.27 -6.66 8.84
C ILE A 113 5.70 -6.76 8.31
N VAL A 114 6.51 -5.71 8.50
CA VAL A 114 7.92 -5.73 8.11
C VAL A 114 8.67 -6.85 8.84
N ASN A 115 8.43 -7.02 10.15
CA ASN A 115 9.04 -8.10 10.91
C ASN A 115 8.60 -9.48 10.40
N TYR A 116 7.33 -9.64 10.06
CA TYR A 116 6.82 -10.88 9.45
C TYR A 116 7.50 -11.13 8.10
N TYR A 117 7.56 -10.13 7.21
CA TYR A 117 8.24 -10.26 5.92
C TYR A 117 9.73 -10.55 6.06
N LEU A 118 10.40 -9.92 7.02
CA LEU A 118 11.81 -10.16 7.29
C LEU A 118 12.07 -11.56 7.88
N ARG A 119 11.16 -12.11 8.69
CA ARG A 119 11.33 -13.44 9.29
C ARG A 119 10.94 -14.59 8.36
N SER A 120 9.91 -14.38 7.55
CA SER A 120 9.27 -15.42 6.73
C SER A 120 9.60 -15.32 5.25
N GLY A 121 10.10 -14.18 4.80
CA GLY A 121 10.31 -13.86 3.40
C GLY A 121 11.73 -14.10 2.91
N LYS A 122 11.87 -14.17 1.57
CA LYS A 122 13.13 -14.26 0.83
C LYS A 122 13.31 -13.04 -0.03
N VAL A 123 14.33 -12.24 0.22
CA VAL A 123 14.61 -11.04 -0.60
C VAL A 123 15.09 -11.47 -1.98
N LYS A 124 14.40 -11.01 -3.01
CA LYS A 124 14.68 -11.33 -4.42
C LYS A 124 15.28 -10.18 -5.20
N LYS A 125 14.93 -8.95 -4.82
CA LYS A 125 15.43 -7.74 -5.46
C LYS A 125 15.58 -6.65 -4.41
N ILE A 126 16.61 -5.84 -4.54
CA ILE A 126 16.78 -4.57 -3.82
C ILE A 126 16.94 -3.49 -4.87
N THR A 127 16.18 -2.41 -4.74
CA THR A 127 16.27 -1.24 -5.61
C THR A 127 16.60 -0.02 -4.76
N PHE A 128 17.65 0.66 -5.13
CA PHE A 128 18.06 1.96 -4.59
C PHE A 128 17.69 3.02 -5.61
N THR A 129 16.99 4.05 -5.19
CA THR A 129 16.53 5.12 -6.07
C THR A 129 17.17 6.43 -5.63
N LYS A 130 17.80 7.13 -6.56
CA LYS A 130 18.29 8.51 -6.41
C LYS A 130 17.41 9.43 -7.24
N TYR A 131 16.94 10.51 -6.65
CA TYR A 131 16.31 11.60 -7.40
C TYR A 131 17.42 12.50 -7.92
N GLY A 132 17.65 12.46 -9.23
CA GLY A 132 18.77 13.07 -9.91
C GLY A 132 19.69 12.06 -10.58
N LEU A 133 20.77 12.55 -11.15
CA LEU A 133 21.81 11.76 -11.81
C LEU A 133 23.02 11.53 -10.87
N PRO A 134 23.74 10.41 -11.03
CA PRO A 134 25.09 10.29 -10.47
C PRO A 134 26.00 11.38 -11.04
N SER A 135 26.94 11.87 -10.23
CA SER A 135 27.84 12.99 -10.60
C SER A 135 28.56 12.77 -11.93
N ASP A 136 29.12 11.59 -12.12
CA ASP A 136 29.84 11.23 -13.34
C ASP A 136 28.95 11.23 -14.58
N PHE A 137 27.68 10.91 -14.44
CA PHE A 137 26.71 10.90 -15.53
C PHE A 137 26.19 12.31 -15.82
N ALA A 138 26.01 13.12 -14.78
CA ALA A 138 25.58 14.50 -14.86
C ALA A 138 26.61 15.35 -15.68
N GLU A 139 27.90 15.15 -15.44
CA GLU A 139 28.98 15.81 -16.20
C GLU A 139 28.94 15.49 -17.69
N THR A 140 28.45 14.31 -18.06
CA THR A 140 28.39 13.88 -19.46
C THR A 140 27.18 14.46 -20.21
N ILE A 141 26.09 14.70 -19.54
CA ILE A 141 24.83 15.18 -20.17
C ILE A 141 24.84 16.72 -20.34
N GLY A 142 25.56 17.44 -19.47
CA GLY A 142 25.59 18.90 -19.50
C GLY A 142 24.45 19.56 -18.72
N ASP A 143 24.03 20.77 -19.13
CA ASP A 143 23.02 21.56 -18.44
C ASP A 143 21.67 20.79 -18.34
N HIS A 144 21.26 20.46 -17.11
CA HIS A 144 20.00 19.80 -16.78
C HIS A 144 19.55 20.20 -15.37
N GLU A 145 18.25 20.11 -15.10
CA GLU A 145 17.72 20.24 -13.74
C GLU A 145 17.77 18.86 -13.07
N GLU A 146 18.27 18.79 -11.82
CA GLU A 146 18.36 17.51 -11.08
C GLU A 146 17.00 16.80 -10.93
N GLU A 147 15.89 17.57 -10.90
CA GLU A 147 14.53 17.08 -10.75
C GLU A 147 14.02 16.33 -12.00
N ASP A 148 14.64 16.50 -13.16
CA ASP A 148 14.22 15.87 -14.42
C ASP A 148 14.51 14.37 -14.48
N PHE A 149 15.38 13.87 -13.59
CA PHE A 149 15.89 12.51 -13.68
C PHE A 149 15.67 11.72 -12.40
N THR A 150 15.57 10.42 -12.57
CA THR A 150 15.58 9.44 -11.50
C THR A 150 16.52 8.30 -11.89
N THR A 151 17.48 7.99 -11.02
CA THR A 151 18.42 6.90 -11.23
C THR A 151 18.08 5.73 -10.32
N GLU A 152 18.04 4.53 -10.86
CA GLU A 152 17.81 3.31 -10.09
C GLU A 152 18.97 2.33 -10.23
N LEU A 153 19.50 1.88 -9.08
CA LEU A 153 20.42 0.76 -8.98
C LEU A 153 19.66 -0.44 -8.41
N SER A 154 19.62 -1.53 -9.18
CA SER A 154 18.91 -2.74 -8.75
C SER A 154 19.84 -3.95 -8.64
N VAL A 155 19.75 -4.65 -7.51
CA VAL A 155 20.43 -5.92 -7.27
C VAL A 155 19.40 -7.04 -7.27
N HIS A 156 19.58 -8.04 -8.16
CA HIS A 156 18.68 -9.17 -8.30
C HIS A 156 19.32 -10.47 -7.84
N ALA A 157 18.60 -11.27 -7.06
CA ALA A 157 18.99 -12.64 -6.81
C ALA A 157 18.84 -13.48 -8.10
N ARG A 158 19.81 -14.35 -8.38
CA ARG A 158 19.69 -15.34 -9.48
C ARG A 158 18.49 -16.28 -9.23
N PRO A 159 17.97 -16.96 -10.26
CA PRO A 159 16.91 -17.95 -10.10
C PRO A 159 17.21 -18.91 -8.96
N ASN A 160 16.20 -19.19 -8.11
CA ASN A 160 16.29 -20.06 -6.92
C ASN A 160 17.28 -19.62 -5.82
N LYS A 161 17.82 -18.40 -5.91
CA LYS A 161 18.65 -17.78 -4.85
C LYS A 161 17.87 -16.65 -4.17
N GLU A 162 18.43 -16.18 -3.06
CA GLU A 162 17.95 -15.02 -2.30
C GLU A 162 19.13 -14.11 -1.94
N ILE A 163 18.83 -12.85 -1.64
CA ILE A 163 19.83 -11.90 -1.14
C ILE A 163 19.83 -12.05 0.39
N PRO A 164 20.94 -12.46 1.03
CA PRO A 164 20.98 -12.79 2.45
C PRO A 164 21.11 -11.54 3.32
N ILE A 165 20.21 -10.57 3.15
CA ILE A 165 20.27 -9.25 3.81
C ILE A 165 19.39 -9.17 5.06
N ILE A 166 18.50 -10.13 5.27
CA ILE A 166 17.52 -10.11 6.36
C ILE A 166 18.19 -10.04 7.74
N GLY A 167 19.20 -10.87 7.96
CA GLY A 167 19.95 -10.89 9.23
C GLY A 167 20.61 -9.52 9.53
N PRO A 168 21.38 -8.95 8.62
CA PRO A 168 21.91 -7.59 8.75
C PRO A 168 20.85 -6.52 9.05
N ILE A 169 19.71 -6.54 8.35
CA ILE A 169 18.61 -5.59 8.59
C ILE A 169 18.04 -5.74 10.01
N LEU A 170 17.78 -6.96 10.45
CA LEU A 170 17.27 -7.20 11.80
C LEU A 170 18.26 -6.73 12.88
N ASN A 171 19.56 -6.96 12.69
CA ASN A 171 20.61 -6.51 13.61
C ASN A 171 20.70 -4.98 13.66
N CYS A 172 20.64 -4.31 12.51
CA CYS A 172 20.61 -2.86 12.41
C CYS A 172 19.41 -2.27 13.16
N ARG A 173 18.22 -2.84 12.99
CA ARG A 173 17.01 -2.44 13.72
C ARG A 173 17.11 -2.64 15.22
N GLN A 174 17.66 -3.78 15.67
CA GLN A 174 17.87 -4.03 17.10
C GLN A 174 18.79 -3.01 17.75
N ARG A 175 19.75 -2.48 17.00
CA ARG A 175 20.69 -1.44 17.45
C ARG A 175 20.15 -0.02 17.29
N ASN A 176 18.96 0.13 16.70
CA ASN A 176 18.36 1.41 16.33
C ASN A 176 19.26 2.26 15.40
N GLU A 177 20.00 1.58 14.52
CA GLU A 177 20.87 2.18 13.52
C GLU A 177 20.08 2.44 12.22
N ASP A 178 20.51 3.43 11.44
CA ASP A 178 19.92 3.71 10.13
C ASP A 178 20.29 2.59 9.14
N LEU A 179 19.31 2.12 8.36
CA LEU A 179 19.54 1.11 7.32
C LEU A 179 20.47 1.58 6.21
N SER A 180 20.63 2.89 6.02
CA SER A 180 21.62 3.47 5.10
C SER A 180 23.05 3.05 5.46
N SER A 181 23.31 2.74 6.74
CA SER A 181 24.62 2.24 7.17
C SER A 181 24.97 0.86 6.62
N LEU A 182 23.98 0.07 6.19
CA LEU A 182 24.19 -1.26 5.59
C LEU A 182 24.58 -1.20 4.12
N PHE A 183 24.32 -0.08 3.46
CA PHE A 183 24.53 0.07 2.03
C PHE A 183 25.26 1.39 1.78
N SER A 184 26.53 1.29 1.44
CA SER A 184 27.35 2.42 1.03
C SER A 184 27.88 2.15 -0.37
N PHE A 185 27.71 3.10 -1.27
CA PHE A 185 28.23 3.07 -2.62
C PHE A 185 29.09 4.30 -2.81
N ASP A 186 30.29 4.14 -3.38
CA ASP A 186 31.28 5.21 -3.44
C ASP A 186 30.79 6.46 -4.20
N ASP A 187 29.97 6.30 -5.24
CA ASP A 187 29.52 7.43 -6.07
C ASP A 187 28.00 7.44 -6.28
N PHE A 188 27.23 6.76 -5.41
CA PHE A 188 25.79 6.66 -5.54
C PHE A 188 25.08 6.87 -4.21
N ASP A 189 24.75 8.11 -3.91
CA ASP A 189 23.85 8.47 -2.81
C ASP A 189 22.41 8.25 -3.22
N TYR A 190 21.68 7.41 -2.49
CA TYR A 190 20.30 7.09 -2.79
C TYR A 190 19.33 7.72 -1.77
N ASN A 191 18.13 8.03 -2.24
CA ASN A 191 17.05 8.60 -1.42
C ASN A 191 16.11 7.53 -0.85
N THR A 192 15.91 6.44 -1.60
CA THR A 192 14.99 5.37 -1.18
C THR A 192 15.57 3.97 -1.41
N ILE A 193 15.15 3.03 -0.53
CA ILE A 193 15.47 1.61 -0.63
C ILE A 193 14.16 0.84 -0.70
N ARG A 194 13.97 0.05 -1.75
CA ARG A 194 12.84 -0.87 -1.90
C ARG A 194 13.34 -2.30 -2.04
N MET A 195 12.64 -3.24 -1.41
CA MET A 195 12.97 -4.65 -1.47
C MET A 195 11.77 -5.46 -1.93
N GLU A 196 11.98 -6.31 -2.95
CA GLU A 196 11.02 -7.35 -3.32
C GLU A 196 11.24 -8.56 -2.40
N VAL A 197 10.24 -8.86 -1.59
CA VAL A 197 10.25 -10.00 -0.67
C VAL A 197 9.26 -11.03 -1.16
N LYS A 198 9.71 -12.27 -1.34
CA LYS A 198 8.86 -13.41 -1.70
C LYS A 198 8.50 -14.20 -0.44
N ILE A 199 7.18 -14.39 -0.21
CA ILE A 199 6.63 -15.23 0.85
C ILE A 199 5.72 -16.26 0.20
N GLY A 200 6.08 -17.54 0.30
CA GLY A 200 5.37 -18.58 -0.45
C GLY A 200 5.44 -18.32 -1.96
N ASN A 201 4.29 -18.16 -2.59
CA ASN A 201 4.17 -17.81 -4.01
C ASN A 201 4.02 -16.31 -4.26
N ASN A 202 3.76 -15.52 -3.23
CA ASN A 202 3.49 -14.10 -3.35
C ASN A 202 4.77 -13.28 -3.29
N LYS A 203 4.82 -12.21 -4.06
CA LYS A 203 5.88 -11.20 -4.03
C LYS A 203 5.31 -9.91 -3.49
N ARG A 204 6.05 -9.25 -2.61
CA ARG A 204 5.67 -7.96 -2.03
C ARG A 204 6.82 -6.99 -2.13
N MET A 205 6.52 -5.78 -2.56
CA MET A 205 7.47 -4.67 -2.54
C MET A 205 7.36 -3.94 -1.19
N VAL A 206 8.46 -3.88 -0.47
CA VAL A 206 8.56 -3.19 0.82
C VAL A 206 9.52 -2.03 0.69
N ASP A 207 9.07 -0.84 1.05
CA ASP A 207 9.91 0.36 1.09
C ASP A 207 10.56 0.50 2.47
N PHE A 208 11.88 0.49 2.52
CA PHE A 208 12.68 0.56 3.74
C PHE A 208 13.25 1.95 4.04
N SER A 209 13.12 2.91 3.13
CA SER A 209 13.71 4.26 3.29
C SER A 209 13.11 5.04 4.46
N ASN A 210 11.93 4.65 4.90
CA ASN A 210 11.17 5.36 5.90
C ASN A 210 10.39 4.39 6.80
N LEU A 211 11.10 3.51 7.51
CA LEU A 211 10.49 2.55 8.43
C LEU A 211 9.56 3.20 9.46
N TYR A 212 9.83 4.46 9.82
CA TYR A 212 8.97 5.25 10.72
C TYR A 212 7.78 5.95 10.01
N LYS A 213 7.82 6.06 8.67
CA LYS A 213 6.75 6.66 7.85
C LYS A 213 6.08 5.64 6.94
N LEU A 214 6.32 4.36 7.11
CA LEU A 214 5.72 3.32 6.29
C LEU A 214 4.20 3.50 6.30
N ARG A 215 3.71 4.08 5.23
CA ARG A 215 2.30 3.98 4.90
C ARG A 215 2.10 2.52 4.51
N ALA A 216 1.20 1.83 5.18
CA ALA A 216 0.87 0.44 4.86
C ALA A 216 0.14 0.37 3.50
N TYR A 217 0.87 0.63 2.43
CA TYR A 217 0.39 0.47 1.07
C TYR A 217 1.00 -0.79 0.50
N PHE A 218 0.16 -1.70 0.03
CA PHE A 218 0.57 -2.87 -0.71
C PHE A 218 0.26 -2.63 -2.17
N ASP A 219 1.27 -2.66 -3.03
CA ASP A 219 1.05 -2.68 -4.46
C ASP A 219 0.66 -4.10 -4.86
N ILE A 220 -0.55 -4.22 -5.41
CA ILE A 220 -1.12 -5.49 -5.86
C ILE A 220 -1.37 -5.50 -7.37
N THR A 221 -0.83 -4.53 -8.08
CA THR A 221 -1.13 -4.32 -9.51
C THR A 221 -0.79 -5.55 -10.35
N GLU A 222 0.30 -6.25 -10.04
CA GLU A 222 0.72 -7.46 -10.75
C GLU A 222 -0.07 -8.72 -10.32
N ASP A 223 -0.78 -8.67 -9.19
CA ASP A 223 -1.47 -9.84 -8.60
C ASP A 223 -2.96 -9.89 -8.97
N ILE A 224 -3.49 -8.83 -9.60
CA ILE A 224 -4.91 -8.69 -9.92
C ILE A 224 -5.17 -8.75 -11.42
N THR A 225 -6.39 -9.11 -11.78
CA THR A 225 -6.90 -9.07 -13.16
C THR A 225 -7.71 -7.80 -13.36
N ILE A 226 -7.39 -7.06 -14.41
CA ILE A 226 -8.15 -5.87 -14.83
C ILE A 226 -9.24 -6.31 -15.78
N GLY A 227 -10.47 -5.91 -15.52
CA GLY A 227 -11.62 -6.14 -16.40
C GLY A 227 -11.68 -5.15 -17.56
N ASP A 228 -12.61 -5.38 -18.48
CA ASP A 228 -12.80 -4.57 -19.70
C ASP A 228 -13.13 -3.09 -19.38
N ASN A 229 -13.63 -2.80 -18.19
CA ASN A 229 -13.91 -1.45 -17.71
C ASN A 229 -12.69 -0.72 -17.12
N GLY A 230 -11.49 -1.33 -17.18
CA GLY A 230 -10.25 -0.76 -16.64
C GLY A 230 -10.11 -0.82 -15.11
N HIS A 231 -11.02 -1.49 -14.41
CA HIS A 231 -10.95 -1.73 -12.97
C HIS A 231 -10.61 -3.19 -12.66
N PRO A 232 -10.06 -3.49 -11.46
CA PRO A 232 -9.89 -4.86 -11.00
C PRO A 232 -11.20 -5.63 -11.01
N THR A 233 -11.18 -6.89 -11.41
CA THR A 233 -12.33 -7.77 -11.21
C THR A 233 -12.50 -8.04 -9.72
N PHE A 234 -13.76 -8.14 -9.25
CA PHE A 234 -14.04 -8.38 -7.83
C PHE A 234 -13.35 -9.66 -7.32
N GLU A 235 -13.42 -10.74 -8.07
CA GLU A 235 -12.84 -12.03 -7.70
C GLU A 235 -11.31 -11.94 -7.52
N SER A 236 -10.63 -11.20 -8.38
CA SER A 236 -9.17 -11.10 -8.31
C SER A 236 -8.71 -10.26 -7.12
N ILE A 237 -9.39 -9.13 -6.85
CA ILE A 237 -9.03 -8.26 -5.73
C ILE A 237 -9.44 -8.86 -4.39
N ASP A 238 -10.59 -9.54 -4.31
CA ASP A 238 -11.06 -10.23 -3.09
C ASP A 238 -10.10 -11.37 -2.71
N ARG A 239 -9.66 -12.17 -3.69
CA ARG A 239 -8.65 -13.21 -3.48
C ARG A 239 -7.37 -12.64 -2.87
N VAL A 240 -6.79 -11.61 -3.51
CA VAL A 240 -5.53 -11.00 -3.04
C VAL A 240 -5.70 -10.34 -1.67
N ALA A 241 -6.83 -9.68 -1.43
CA ALA A 241 -7.11 -9.06 -0.14
C ALA A 241 -7.24 -10.09 0.99
N ARG A 242 -7.86 -11.26 0.73
CA ARG A 242 -7.96 -12.35 1.72
C ARG A 242 -6.62 -13.03 1.99
N GLU A 243 -5.81 -13.25 0.97
CA GLU A 243 -4.43 -13.74 1.13
C GLU A 243 -3.62 -12.78 2.01
N LEU A 244 -3.70 -11.48 1.72
CA LEU A 244 -3.03 -10.43 2.51
C LEU A 244 -3.57 -10.37 3.95
N LEU A 245 -4.89 -10.50 4.13
CA LEU A 245 -5.50 -10.57 5.46
C LEU A 245 -4.95 -11.74 6.28
N GLN A 246 -4.78 -12.91 5.66
CA GLN A 246 -4.22 -14.08 6.33
C GLN A 246 -2.77 -13.83 6.77
N GLU A 247 -1.93 -13.27 5.90
CA GLU A 247 -0.54 -12.88 6.22
C GLU A 247 -0.48 -11.92 7.42
N ILE A 248 -1.38 -10.91 7.42
CA ILE A 248 -1.45 -9.93 8.51
C ILE A 248 -1.90 -10.56 9.81
N ARG A 249 -2.88 -11.44 9.78
CA ARG A 249 -3.37 -12.14 10.97
C ARG A 249 -2.26 -13.00 11.59
N GLU A 250 -1.48 -13.69 10.76
CA GLU A 250 -0.31 -14.44 11.20
C GLU A 250 0.77 -13.55 11.82
N ALA A 251 0.93 -12.32 11.29
CA ALA A 251 1.92 -11.36 11.81
C ALA A 251 1.51 -10.71 13.14
N ILE A 252 0.20 -10.44 13.34
CA ILE A 252 -0.30 -9.67 14.47
C ILE A 252 -0.74 -10.58 15.63
N TYR A 253 -1.27 -11.77 15.30
CA TYR A 253 -1.98 -12.62 16.26
C TYR A 253 -1.14 -13.80 16.77
N ILE A 254 0.18 -13.78 16.54
CA ILE A 254 1.11 -14.77 17.12
C ILE A 254 1.29 -14.60 18.62
#